data_5f175553c0788f3e6717ccbe083b9d01
#
_entry.id   5f175553c0788f3e6717ccbe083b9d01
#
_cell.length_a   1.000
_cell.length_b   1.000
_cell.length_c   1.000
_cell.angle_alpha   90.00
_cell.angle_beta   90.00
_cell.angle_gamma   90.00
#
_symmetry.space_group_name_H-M   'P 1'
#
loop_
_entity.id
_entity.type
_entity.pdbx_description
1 polymer ?
#
loop_
_entity_poly.entity_id
_entity_poly.type
_entity_poly.pdbx_seq_one_letter_code
_entity_poly.pdbx_strand_id
1 'polypeptide(L)'
;MDNLMYLKSGTDIRGTAIEKDGKGIDLTDSRLMSITASFVAFLKKKLNKNSLTVTVGFDSRVSSEHISRTVTRTLASLGVKVYDCGLSSTPSMFMSIINFGVDAAIEITASHLPMEMNGLKFFTKEGGFSGNDIKEILEYAQSNPYEIKEVKLNIEKLDNMKKYCKDLQDMIKKGVNAENYDRPLADLKIVVDAGNGVGAFYAENVLMRLGADINGSRYLEPDGRFPNHIPNPENKEAMKSISEAVEKSGADFGVIFDTDCDRAACVDKNAQEINRNKLVALASYIALKDNKGGIIVTDSVTSDGLARFIEKDLGGVHHRFKRGYKNVIDEAIRLENEESKNAPLAIETSGHAAFKENYYLDDGAYLITKIIIELAKLNKEGKSIESLIENLETPVEEKEVRFTIKLDGFRDYGLSVIDDFKKLCENTDGITVAPINHEGVRVNFNESLGDGWQLLRMSVHEPLLVLNCESNKESGVEKMLSFFKAFIEKYEKLDISKLN
;
A
#
# COMPACT_ATOMS: atom_id res chain seq x y z
N MET A 1 34.30 3.67 -5.22
CA MET A 1 33.18 3.73 -4.25
C MET A 1 31.96 3.14 -4.92
N ASP A 2 31.30 2.20 -4.26
CA ASP A 2 30.05 1.63 -4.80
C ASP A 2 28.97 2.71 -4.82
N ASN A 3 28.34 2.90 -5.96
CA ASN A 3 27.15 3.77 -6.01
C ASN A 3 25.97 3.02 -5.41
N LEU A 4 25.49 3.41 -4.22
CA LEU A 4 24.35 2.77 -3.57
C LEU A 4 22.99 3.44 -3.92
N MET A 5 23.01 4.51 -4.71
CA MET A 5 21.78 5.27 -5.00
C MET A 5 20.75 4.49 -5.80
N TYR A 6 21.15 3.46 -6.53
CA TYR A 6 20.24 2.58 -7.25
C TYR A 6 19.36 1.71 -6.33
N LEU A 7 19.75 1.55 -5.05
CA LEU A 7 18.94 0.87 -4.03
C LEU A 7 17.76 1.72 -3.52
N LYS A 8 17.76 3.04 -3.84
CA LYS A 8 16.66 3.91 -3.44
C LYS A 8 15.39 3.57 -4.23
N SER A 9 14.37 3.08 -3.54
CA SER A 9 13.05 2.78 -4.08
C SER A 9 11.97 3.59 -3.36
N GLY A 10 11.70 4.78 -3.88
CA GLY A 10 10.78 5.71 -3.23
C GLY A 10 11.27 6.13 -1.85
N THR A 11 10.59 5.67 -0.82
CA THR A 11 10.83 5.92 0.61
C THR A 11 11.51 4.75 1.32
N ASP A 12 11.88 3.70 0.56
CA ASP A 12 12.50 2.48 1.06
C ASP A 12 13.87 2.26 0.43
N ILE A 13 14.63 1.34 1.00
CA ILE A 13 15.81 0.75 0.37
C ILE A 13 15.42 -0.63 -0.13
N ARG A 14 15.62 -0.93 -1.42
CA ARG A 14 15.30 -2.24 -2.01
C ARG A 14 16.41 -2.69 -2.94
N GLY A 15 16.64 -4.01 -3.00
CA GLY A 15 17.64 -4.60 -3.88
C GLY A 15 17.51 -6.12 -3.95
N THR A 16 18.26 -6.74 -4.85
CA THR A 16 18.38 -8.18 -4.95
C THR A 16 19.06 -8.74 -3.69
N ALA A 17 18.42 -9.68 -3.02
CA ALA A 17 18.94 -10.34 -1.82
C ALA A 17 19.27 -11.82 -2.04
N ILE A 18 18.80 -12.41 -3.13
CA ILE A 18 19.10 -13.78 -3.55
C ILE A 18 19.55 -13.73 -5.01
N GLU A 19 20.68 -14.38 -5.31
CA GLU A 19 21.20 -14.46 -6.69
C GLU A 19 20.19 -15.17 -7.60
N LYS A 20 19.94 -14.59 -8.77
CA LYS A 20 19.09 -15.17 -9.80
C LYS A 20 19.58 -14.76 -11.20
N ASP A 21 19.63 -15.71 -12.12
CA ASP A 21 19.96 -15.50 -13.53
C ASP A 21 21.29 -14.75 -13.75
N GLY A 22 22.29 -14.99 -12.89
CA GLY A 22 23.59 -14.34 -12.97
C GLY A 22 23.61 -12.87 -12.51
N LYS A 23 22.51 -12.36 -11.97
CA LYS A 23 22.47 -11.05 -11.31
C LYS A 23 23.00 -11.22 -9.88
N GLY A 24 24.03 -10.45 -9.56
CA GLY A 24 24.62 -10.45 -8.24
C GLY A 24 23.67 -9.96 -7.14
N ILE A 25 24.06 -10.18 -5.88
CA ILE A 25 23.32 -9.71 -4.70
C ILE A 25 23.64 -8.23 -4.47
N ASP A 26 22.59 -7.42 -4.37
CA ASP A 26 22.69 -6.00 -4.04
C ASP A 26 22.78 -5.77 -2.53
N LEU A 27 21.97 -6.48 -1.75
CA LEU A 27 21.90 -6.35 -0.29
C LEU A 27 22.92 -7.31 0.38
N THR A 28 24.22 -7.08 0.11
CA THR A 28 25.31 -7.83 0.75
C THR A 28 25.46 -7.41 2.21
N ASP A 29 26.03 -8.28 3.06
CA ASP A 29 26.26 -7.96 4.48
C ASP A 29 27.06 -6.66 4.67
N SER A 30 28.11 -6.43 3.87
CA SER A 30 28.90 -5.20 3.97
C SER A 30 28.10 -3.93 3.66
N ARG A 31 27.21 -3.99 2.64
CA ARG A 31 26.31 -2.87 2.31
C ARG A 31 25.26 -2.68 3.38
N LEU A 32 24.65 -3.75 3.88
CA LEU A 32 23.68 -3.71 4.97
C LEU A 32 24.28 -3.11 6.25
N MET A 33 25.52 -3.50 6.61
CA MET A 33 26.23 -2.92 7.75
C MET A 33 26.47 -1.42 7.56
N SER A 34 26.91 -0.99 6.39
CA SER A 34 27.16 0.43 6.09
C SER A 34 25.86 1.25 6.08
N ILE A 35 24.78 0.73 5.47
CA ILE A 35 23.45 1.36 5.45
C ILE A 35 22.91 1.48 6.88
N THR A 36 23.01 0.42 7.68
CA THR A 36 22.52 0.42 9.07
C THR A 36 23.30 1.39 9.95
N ALA A 37 24.62 1.46 9.78
CA ALA A 37 25.44 2.45 10.50
C ALA A 37 25.08 3.89 10.13
N SER A 38 24.82 4.12 8.85
CA SER A 38 24.37 5.40 8.33
C SER A 38 22.98 5.81 8.86
N PHE A 39 22.05 4.84 8.93
CA PHE A 39 20.76 5.04 9.58
C PHE A 39 20.91 5.47 11.04
N VAL A 40 21.79 4.82 11.82
CA VAL A 40 22.05 5.21 13.22
C VAL A 40 22.60 6.64 13.32
N ALA A 41 23.57 7.00 12.46
CA ALA A 41 24.13 8.36 12.42
C ALA A 41 23.05 9.39 12.08
N PHE A 42 22.27 9.12 11.04
CA PHE A 42 21.12 9.93 10.62
C PHE A 42 20.09 10.10 11.75
N LEU A 43 19.71 9.00 12.41
CA LEU A 43 18.68 9.00 13.45
C LEU A 43 19.14 9.79 14.68
N LYS A 44 20.41 9.64 15.10
CA LYS A 44 21.00 10.44 16.18
C LYS A 44 20.93 11.94 15.90
N LYS A 45 21.23 12.34 14.67
CA LYS A 45 21.15 13.74 14.20
C LYS A 45 19.69 14.21 14.18
N LYS A 46 18.79 13.44 13.57
CA LYS A 46 17.36 13.77 13.40
C LYS A 46 16.65 13.93 14.74
N LEU A 47 16.91 13.03 15.68
CA LEU A 47 16.26 13.03 17.00
C LEU A 47 17.03 13.83 18.07
N ASN A 48 18.23 14.32 17.74
CA ASN A 48 19.16 14.95 18.70
C ASN A 48 19.40 14.09 19.96
N LYS A 49 19.64 12.77 19.76
CA LYS A 49 19.84 11.76 20.80
C LYS A 49 21.12 10.97 20.57
N ASN A 50 21.86 10.68 21.67
CA ASN A 50 23.07 9.84 21.63
C ASN A 50 22.76 8.37 21.90
N SER A 51 21.78 8.09 22.74
CA SER A 51 21.31 6.73 23.03
C SER A 51 19.98 6.47 22.31
N LEU A 52 19.92 5.36 21.59
CA LEU A 52 18.78 4.97 20.78
C LEU A 52 18.25 3.59 21.16
N THR A 53 16.95 3.42 21.04
CA THR A 53 16.26 2.13 21.12
C THR A 53 15.52 1.90 19.81
N VAL A 54 15.77 0.75 19.16
CA VAL A 54 15.22 0.41 17.83
C VAL A 54 14.60 -0.98 17.86
N THR A 55 13.41 -1.13 17.29
CA THR A 55 12.78 -2.42 16.99
C THR A 55 13.11 -2.85 15.58
N VAL A 56 13.32 -4.14 15.36
CA VAL A 56 13.58 -4.75 14.04
C VAL A 56 12.66 -5.94 13.86
N GLY A 57 11.87 -5.92 12.80
CA GLY A 57 11.01 -7.02 12.36
C GLY A 57 11.30 -7.38 10.91
N PHE A 58 10.67 -8.45 10.43
CA PHE A 58 10.84 -8.92 9.06
C PHE A 58 9.64 -9.71 8.56
N ASP A 59 9.43 -9.70 7.25
CA ASP A 59 8.41 -10.47 6.56
C ASP A 59 8.84 -11.93 6.30
N SER A 60 7.99 -12.71 5.61
CA SER A 60 8.21 -14.14 5.34
C SER A 60 9.29 -14.45 4.30
N ARG A 61 9.94 -13.46 3.67
CA ARG A 61 10.92 -13.67 2.59
C ARG A 61 12.11 -14.52 3.04
N VAL A 62 12.57 -15.39 2.17
CA VAL A 62 13.68 -16.33 2.45
C VAL A 62 14.93 -15.64 2.99
N SER A 63 15.25 -14.44 2.49
CA SER A 63 16.43 -13.67 2.91
C SER A 63 16.22 -12.82 4.16
N SER A 64 14.96 -12.66 4.63
CA SER A 64 14.62 -11.67 5.67
C SER A 64 15.27 -11.96 7.02
N GLU A 65 15.32 -13.22 7.46
CA GLU A 65 15.95 -13.58 8.74
C GLU A 65 17.46 -13.31 8.73
N HIS A 66 18.15 -13.60 7.60
CA HIS A 66 19.58 -13.31 7.46
C HIS A 66 19.86 -11.81 7.51
N ILE A 67 19.07 -11.00 6.76
CA ILE A 67 19.19 -9.55 6.75
C ILE A 67 18.89 -8.97 8.16
N SER A 68 17.84 -9.46 8.83
CA SER A 68 17.49 -9.06 10.20
C SER A 68 18.65 -9.29 11.17
N ARG A 69 19.31 -10.43 11.07
CA ARG A 69 20.49 -10.76 11.88
C ARG A 69 21.64 -9.80 11.64
N THR A 70 21.94 -9.46 10.40
CA THR A 70 22.98 -8.49 10.04
C THR A 70 22.65 -7.10 10.56
N VAL A 71 21.40 -6.64 10.38
CA VAL A 71 20.91 -5.33 10.83
C VAL A 71 20.93 -5.22 12.36
N THR A 72 20.34 -6.18 13.08
CA THR A 72 20.26 -6.17 14.55
C THR A 72 21.64 -6.18 15.21
N ARG A 73 22.58 -7.00 14.68
CA ARG A 73 23.97 -7.04 15.16
C ARG A 73 24.71 -5.74 14.90
N THR A 74 24.48 -5.13 13.74
CA THR A 74 25.09 -3.83 13.39
C THR A 74 24.59 -2.73 14.33
N LEU A 75 23.28 -2.63 14.53
CA LEU A 75 22.69 -1.68 15.49
C LEU A 75 23.28 -1.84 16.89
N ALA A 76 23.32 -3.08 17.39
CA ALA A 76 23.83 -3.38 18.73
C ALA A 76 25.34 -3.08 18.87
N SER A 77 26.15 -3.30 17.80
CA SER A 77 27.59 -2.97 17.77
C SER A 77 27.84 -1.46 17.83
N LEU A 78 26.86 -0.65 17.47
CA LEU A 78 26.90 0.83 17.54
C LEU A 78 26.33 1.37 18.88
N GLY A 79 26.05 0.48 19.85
CA GLY A 79 25.54 0.83 21.15
C GLY A 79 24.04 1.15 21.19
N VAL A 80 23.30 0.77 20.14
CA VAL A 80 21.83 0.89 20.11
C VAL A 80 21.23 -0.25 20.94
N LYS A 81 20.23 0.02 21.75
CA LYS A 81 19.38 -1.01 22.37
C LYS A 81 18.45 -1.55 21.32
N VAL A 82 18.51 -2.85 21.04
CA VAL A 82 17.75 -3.49 19.96
C VAL A 82 16.71 -4.43 20.52
N TYR A 83 15.48 -4.29 20.05
CA TYR A 83 14.42 -5.29 20.18
C TYR A 83 14.21 -6.03 18.86
N ASP A 84 14.49 -7.33 18.88
CA ASP A 84 14.21 -8.23 17.77
C ASP A 84 12.77 -8.75 17.87
N CYS A 85 11.91 -8.29 16.97
CA CYS A 85 10.47 -8.62 16.94
C CYS A 85 10.18 -9.92 16.14
N GLY A 86 11.17 -10.46 15.41
CA GLY A 86 10.96 -11.63 14.57
C GLY A 86 10.02 -11.36 13.39
N LEU A 87 9.26 -12.39 13.00
CA LEU A 87 8.26 -12.28 11.92
C LEU A 87 7.19 -11.26 12.31
N SER A 88 7.06 -10.21 11.53
CA SER A 88 6.23 -9.03 11.82
C SER A 88 5.61 -8.47 10.56
N SER A 89 4.54 -7.70 10.71
CA SER A 89 3.95 -6.91 9.62
C SER A 89 4.47 -5.47 9.66
N THR A 90 4.56 -4.84 8.50
CA THR A 90 4.97 -3.42 8.38
C THR A 90 4.18 -2.50 9.34
N PRO A 91 2.82 -2.56 9.41
CA PRO A 91 2.11 -1.71 10.36
C PRO A 91 2.40 -2.04 11.81
N SER A 92 2.61 -3.31 12.17
CA SER A 92 2.97 -3.67 13.53
C SER A 92 4.30 -3.06 13.97
N MET A 93 5.26 -2.94 13.05
CA MET A 93 6.57 -2.34 13.35
C MET A 93 6.46 -0.85 13.62
N PHE A 94 5.66 -0.10 12.85
CA PHE A 94 5.36 1.29 13.23
C PHE A 94 4.68 1.35 14.62
N MET A 95 3.67 0.51 14.85
CA MET A 95 2.95 0.48 16.13
C MET A 95 3.85 0.10 17.32
N SER A 96 4.99 -0.56 17.08
CA SER A 96 5.97 -0.83 18.13
C SER A 96 6.53 0.46 18.74
N ILE A 97 6.66 1.53 17.95
CA ILE A 97 7.11 2.84 18.42
C ILE A 97 6.09 3.43 19.39
N ILE A 98 4.83 3.35 19.02
CA ILE A 98 3.72 3.88 19.85
C ILE A 98 3.55 3.04 21.12
N ASN A 99 3.56 1.71 20.99
CA ASN A 99 3.24 0.78 22.05
C ASN A 99 4.36 0.63 23.10
N PHE A 100 5.62 0.75 22.68
CA PHE A 100 6.78 0.49 23.56
C PHE A 100 7.69 1.71 23.74
N GLY A 101 7.37 2.84 23.09
CA GLY A 101 8.12 4.09 23.24
C GLY A 101 9.55 4.02 22.73
N VAL A 102 9.84 3.18 21.72
CA VAL A 102 11.15 3.11 21.07
C VAL A 102 11.35 4.30 20.13
N ASP A 103 12.59 4.60 19.78
CA ASP A 103 12.92 5.78 18.96
C ASP A 103 12.65 5.57 17.48
N ALA A 104 12.80 4.34 17.01
CA ALA A 104 12.58 3.98 15.60
C ALA A 104 12.27 2.49 15.44
N ALA A 105 11.74 2.13 14.27
CA ALA A 105 11.52 0.76 13.86
C ALA A 105 12.05 0.52 12.46
N ILE A 106 12.52 -0.70 12.22
CA ILE A 106 12.95 -1.19 10.89
C ILE A 106 12.13 -2.41 10.55
N GLU A 107 11.47 -2.39 9.38
CA GLU A 107 10.87 -3.58 8.79
C GLU A 107 11.68 -4.04 7.59
N ILE A 108 12.03 -5.32 7.59
CA ILE A 108 12.78 -5.97 6.50
C ILE A 108 11.78 -6.63 5.59
N THR A 109 11.53 -5.98 4.47
CA THR A 109 10.53 -6.38 3.48
C THR A 109 10.83 -5.76 2.12
N ALA A 110 10.33 -6.39 1.06
CA ALA A 110 10.17 -5.78 -0.25
C ALA A 110 8.70 -5.78 -0.69
N SER A 111 7.74 -5.87 0.27
CA SER A 111 6.30 -5.93 -0.01
C SER A 111 6.00 -7.05 -1.03
N HIS A 112 5.28 -6.77 -2.11
CA HIS A 112 4.85 -7.70 -3.14
C HIS A 112 5.89 -8.01 -4.24
N LEU A 113 7.13 -7.50 -4.13
CA LEU A 113 8.16 -7.75 -5.14
C LEU A 113 8.56 -9.23 -5.20
N PRO A 114 9.18 -9.70 -6.29
CA PRO A 114 9.62 -11.09 -6.44
C PRO A 114 10.48 -11.59 -5.28
N MET A 115 10.54 -12.93 -5.08
CA MET A 115 11.17 -13.58 -3.93
C MET A 115 12.66 -13.27 -3.77
N GLU A 116 13.34 -12.97 -4.86
CA GLU A 116 14.77 -12.61 -4.87
C GLU A 116 15.07 -11.21 -4.33
N MET A 117 14.05 -10.35 -4.27
CA MET A 117 14.15 -8.98 -3.75
C MET A 117 13.96 -8.95 -2.23
N ASN A 118 14.59 -7.98 -1.59
CA ASN A 118 14.29 -7.60 -0.21
C ASN A 118 14.56 -6.11 -0.01
N GLY A 119 14.35 -5.60 1.21
CA GLY A 119 14.55 -4.19 1.49
C GLY A 119 14.46 -3.82 2.96
N LEU A 120 14.53 -2.53 3.22
CA LEU A 120 14.44 -1.93 4.54
C LEU A 120 13.46 -0.76 4.48
N LYS A 121 12.42 -0.81 5.30
CA LYS A 121 11.53 0.31 5.61
C LYS A 121 11.89 0.87 6.99
N PHE A 122 11.90 2.18 7.12
CA PHE A 122 12.30 2.87 8.35
C PHE A 122 11.16 3.74 8.86
N PHE A 123 10.96 3.72 10.18
CA PHE A 123 9.90 4.49 10.83
C PHE A 123 10.43 5.22 12.05
N THR A 124 9.88 6.41 12.29
CA THR A 124 9.91 7.11 13.58
C THR A 124 8.48 7.41 14.03
N LYS A 125 8.32 8.05 15.17
CA LYS A 125 6.99 8.50 15.63
C LYS A 125 6.29 9.45 14.63
N GLU A 126 7.04 10.10 13.76
CA GLU A 126 6.53 11.00 12.72
C GLU A 126 6.02 10.26 11.47
N GLY A 127 6.16 8.95 11.42
CA GLY A 127 5.79 8.10 10.28
C GLY A 127 6.98 7.47 9.58
N GLY A 128 6.77 7.00 8.35
CA GLY A 128 7.81 6.46 7.47
C GLY A 128 8.78 7.53 6.99
N PHE A 129 10.02 7.13 6.71
CA PHE A 129 11.04 8.03 6.19
C PHE A 129 10.67 8.60 4.82
N SER A 130 11.15 9.79 4.52
CA SER A 130 10.98 10.41 3.21
C SER A 130 12.04 9.91 2.21
N GLY A 131 11.78 10.10 0.92
CA GLY A 131 12.77 9.80 -0.12
C GLY A 131 14.08 10.60 0.02
N ASN A 132 14.04 11.77 0.67
CA ASN A 132 15.25 12.56 0.98
C ASN A 132 16.01 11.97 2.17
N ASP A 133 15.32 11.46 3.19
CA ASP A 133 15.97 10.76 4.31
C ASP A 133 16.72 9.52 3.80
N ILE A 134 16.09 8.72 2.93
CA ILE A 134 16.72 7.54 2.31
C ILE A 134 17.94 7.94 1.47
N LYS A 135 17.83 9.03 0.70
CA LYS A 135 18.95 9.57 -0.07
C LYS A 135 20.12 9.93 0.84
N GLU A 136 19.90 10.70 1.93
CA GLU A 136 20.96 11.07 2.88
C GLU A 136 21.64 9.85 3.49
N ILE A 137 20.85 8.82 3.87
CA ILE A 137 21.39 7.55 4.41
C ILE A 137 22.28 6.84 3.39
N LEU A 138 21.84 6.71 2.14
CA LEU A 138 22.61 6.02 1.10
C LEU A 138 23.88 6.78 0.70
N GLU A 139 23.81 8.10 0.56
CA GLU A 139 24.96 8.95 0.28
C GLU A 139 26.02 8.85 1.40
N TYR A 140 25.59 8.84 2.66
CA TYR A 140 26.50 8.67 3.78
C TYR A 140 27.11 7.28 3.82
N ALA A 141 26.32 6.23 3.56
CA ALA A 141 26.78 4.83 3.53
C ALA A 141 27.87 4.59 2.48
N GLN A 142 27.75 5.20 1.30
CA GLN A 142 28.76 5.12 0.23
C GLN A 142 30.14 5.61 0.67
N SER A 143 30.16 6.66 1.48
CA SER A 143 31.39 7.34 1.91
C SER A 143 31.96 6.81 3.22
N ASN A 144 31.15 6.05 3.98
CA ASN A 144 31.47 5.60 5.34
C ASN A 144 31.19 4.10 5.50
N PRO A 145 31.99 3.22 4.88
CA PRO A 145 31.84 1.78 5.04
C PRO A 145 32.00 1.39 6.52
N TYR A 146 31.16 0.46 6.96
CA TYR A 146 31.17 0.00 8.35
C TYR A 146 31.25 -1.53 8.43
N GLU A 147 32.06 -1.99 9.38
CA GLU A 147 32.16 -3.41 9.75
C GLU A 147 31.93 -3.57 11.26
N ILE A 148 31.27 -4.64 11.64
CA ILE A 148 30.98 -4.94 13.05
C ILE A 148 32.29 -5.21 13.79
N LYS A 149 32.52 -4.49 14.88
CA LYS A 149 33.59 -4.78 15.84
C LYS A 149 33.10 -5.76 16.90
N GLU A 150 34.00 -6.56 17.44
CA GLU A 150 33.69 -7.43 18.59
C GLU A 150 33.23 -6.56 19.79
N VAL A 151 31.96 -6.65 20.16
CA VAL A 151 31.36 -5.98 21.31
C VAL A 151 30.26 -6.85 21.89
N LYS A 152 29.95 -6.63 23.16
CA LYS A 152 28.76 -7.25 23.77
C LYS A 152 27.51 -6.68 23.13
N LEU A 153 26.75 -7.51 22.45
CA LEU A 153 25.52 -7.12 21.78
C LEU A 153 24.35 -7.04 22.79
N ASN A 154 23.60 -5.95 22.75
CA ASN A 154 22.40 -5.75 23.56
C ASN A 154 21.15 -5.92 22.67
N ILE A 155 20.75 -7.17 22.45
CA ILE A 155 19.59 -7.57 21.65
C ILE A 155 18.63 -8.34 22.56
N GLU A 156 17.39 -7.87 22.66
CA GLU A 156 16.32 -8.49 23.40
C GLU A 156 15.21 -8.93 22.45
N LYS A 157 14.50 -10.01 22.75
CA LYS A 157 13.30 -10.40 21.99
C LYS A 157 12.09 -9.61 22.48
N LEU A 158 11.23 -9.19 21.54
CA LEU A 158 9.99 -8.48 21.82
C LEU A 158 8.84 -9.06 21.00
N ASP A 159 7.83 -9.59 21.67
CA ASP A 159 6.62 -10.08 21.00
C ASP A 159 5.68 -8.90 20.66
N ASN A 160 6.07 -8.13 19.64
CA ASN A 160 5.33 -6.99 19.15
C ASN A 160 3.98 -7.40 18.52
N MET A 161 3.96 -8.52 17.79
CA MET A 161 2.76 -9.01 17.11
C MET A 161 1.63 -9.34 18.09
N LYS A 162 1.96 -9.87 19.28
CA LYS A 162 0.97 -10.12 20.32
C LYS A 162 0.25 -8.85 20.77
N LYS A 163 0.99 -7.76 20.95
CA LYS A 163 0.40 -6.46 21.34
C LYS A 163 -0.44 -5.89 20.20
N TYR A 164 0.05 -5.93 18.97
CA TYR A 164 -0.66 -5.45 17.80
C TYR A 164 -1.98 -6.22 17.56
N CYS A 165 -1.94 -7.55 17.60
CA CYS A 165 -3.15 -8.37 17.52
C CYS A 165 -4.16 -8.04 18.64
N LYS A 166 -3.67 -7.81 19.85
CA LYS A 166 -4.53 -7.44 20.99
C LYS A 166 -5.22 -6.10 20.76
N ASP A 167 -4.52 -5.11 20.18
CA ASP A 167 -5.10 -3.81 19.87
C ASP A 167 -6.22 -3.93 18.83
N LEU A 168 -6.00 -4.72 17.78
CA LEU A 168 -7.04 -5.02 16.76
C LEU A 168 -8.24 -5.77 17.35
N GLN A 169 -8.00 -6.77 18.23
CA GLN A 169 -9.06 -7.47 18.95
C GLN A 169 -9.90 -6.52 19.81
N ASP A 170 -9.25 -5.65 20.58
CA ASP A 170 -9.94 -4.71 21.47
C ASP A 170 -10.75 -3.69 20.65
N MET A 171 -10.24 -3.28 19.51
CA MET A 171 -10.97 -2.42 18.59
C MET A 171 -12.24 -3.10 18.05
N ILE A 172 -12.15 -4.37 17.62
CA ILE A 172 -13.32 -5.13 17.15
C ILE A 172 -14.33 -5.32 18.30
N LYS A 173 -13.88 -5.74 19.47
CA LYS A 173 -14.75 -5.92 20.64
C LYS A 173 -15.52 -4.63 20.97
N LYS A 174 -14.81 -3.51 21.06
CA LYS A 174 -15.40 -2.20 21.34
C LYS A 174 -16.32 -1.74 20.20
N GLY A 175 -15.90 -1.93 18.97
CA GLY A 175 -16.64 -1.46 17.80
C GLY A 175 -17.93 -2.22 17.56
N VAL A 176 -17.94 -3.54 17.71
CA VAL A 176 -19.13 -4.40 17.55
C VAL A 176 -20.04 -4.33 18.78
N ASN A 177 -19.48 -4.24 19.97
CA ASN A 177 -20.18 -4.18 21.25
C ASN A 177 -21.29 -5.24 21.36
N ALA A 178 -20.94 -6.51 21.08
CA ALA A 178 -21.87 -7.63 21.10
C ALA A 178 -22.27 -8.02 22.56
N GLU A 179 -23.42 -8.72 22.71
CA GLU A 179 -23.78 -9.33 24.01
C GLU A 179 -22.67 -10.27 24.50
N ASN A 180 -22.18 -11.15 23.62
CA ASN A 180 -20.94 -11.88 23.89
C ASN A 180 -19.75 -11.01 23.51
N TYR A 181 -19.34 -10.15 24.41
CA TYR A 181 -18.27 -9.18 24.21
C TYR A 181 -16.93 -9.83 23.83
N ASP A 182 -16.64 -11.01 24.37
CA ASP A 182 -15.37 -11.70 24.12
C ASP A 182 -15.34 -12.46 22.79
N ARG A 183 -16.50 -12.77 22.22
CA ARG A 183 -16.63 -13.49 20.95
C ARG A 183 -17.61 -12.77 19.99
N PRO A 184 -17.33 -11.51 19.64
CA PRO A 184 -18.26 -10.68 18.87
C PRO A 184 -18.48 -11.16 17.43
N LEU A 185 -17.64 -12.10 16.94
CA LEU A 185 -17.66 -12.64 15.58
C LEU A 185 -18.12 -14.10 15.53
N ALA A 186 -18.75 -14.63 16.59
CA ALA A 186 -19.09 -16.06 16.70
C ALA A 186 -20.07 -16.55 15.60
N ASP A 187 -20.87 -15.63 15.03
CA ASP A 187 -21.87 -15.95 14.00
C ASP A 187 -21.36 -15.71 12.57
N LEU A 188 -20.04 -15.46 12.41
CA LEU A 188 -19.43 -15.15 11.13
C LEU A 188 -18.39 -16.20 10.75
N LYS A 189 -18.41 -16.59 9.49
CA LYS A 189 -17.34 -17.32 8.83
C LYS A 189 -16.54 -16.38 7.93
N ILE A 190 -15.28 -16.15 8.31
CA ILE A 190 -14.39 -15.20 7.62
C ILE A 190 -13.10 -15.92 7.24
N VAL A 191 -12.81 -16.00 5.95
CA VAL A 191 -11.60 -16.66 5.44
C VAL A 191 -10.55 -15.62 5.07
N VAL A 192 -9.28 -15.99 5.26
CA VAL A 192 -8.12 -15.17 4.95
C VAL A 192 -7.23 -15.88 3.96
N ASP A 193 -6.80 -15.16 2.93
CA ASP A 193 -5.68 -15.55 2.07
C ASP A 193 -4.45 -14.74 2.48
N ALA A 194 -3.48 -15.39 3.13
CA ALA A 194 -2.25 -14.74 3.57
C ALA A 194 -1.15 -14.76 2.50
N GLY A 195 -1.38 -15.39 1.34
CA GLY A 195 -0.42 -15.45 0.25
C GLY A 195 0.97 -15.97 0.64
N ASN A 196 1.08 -16.77 1.71
CA ASN A 196 2.35 -17.18 2.34
C ASN A 196 3.18 -16.00 2.91
N GLY A 197 2.56 -14.83 3.07
CA GLY A 197 3.12 -13.66 3.77
C GLY A 197 2.96 -13.76 5.28
N VAL A 198 2.91 -12.61 5.94
CA VAL A 198 2.72 -12.56 7.41
C VAL A 198 1.24 -12.54 7.83
N GLY A 199 0.29 -12.43 6.90
CA GLY A 199 -1.13 -12.21 7.16
C GLY A 199 -1.87 -13.30 7.96
N ALA A 200 -1.26 -14.47 8.18
CA ALA A 200 -1.84 -15.55 8.99
C ALA A 200 -2.23 -15.11 10.40
N PHE A 201 -1.49 -14.14 10.99
CA PHE A 201 -1.80 -13.60 12.31
C PHE A 201 -3.23 -13.08 12.41
N TYR A 202 -3.76 -12.52 11.32
CA TYR A 202 -5.09 -11.94 11.33
C TYR A 202 -6.18 -13.02 11.45
N ALA A 203 -6.02 -14.13 10.73
CA ALA A 203 -6.90 -15.30 10.86
C ALA A 203 -6.81 -15.91 12.27
N GLU A 204 -5.60 -16.27 12.70
CA GLU A 204 -5.39 -17.12 13.88
C GLU A 204 -5.42 -16.33 15.19
N ASN A 205 -4.82 -15.13 15.21
CA ASN A 205 -4.64 -14.34 16.40
C ASN A 205 -5.63 -13.18 16.54
N VAL A 206 -6.42 -12.87 15.49
CA VAL A 206 -7.48 -11.86 15.59
C VAL A 206 -8.85 -12.52 15.42
N LEU A 207 -9.18 -13.03 14.25
CA LEU A 207 -10.53 -13.51 13.94
C LEU A 207 -10.94 -14.72 14.76
N MET A 208 -10.15 -15.77 14.75
CA MET A 208 -10.42 -17.01 15.49
C MET A 208 -10.54 -16.74 17.01
N ARG A 209 -9.70 -15.85 17.56
CA ARG A 209 -9.76 -15.47 18.97
C ARG A 209 -11.05 -14.73 19.33
N LEU A 210 -11.64 -14.05 18.37
CA LEU A 210 -12.92 -13.34 18.55
C LEU A 210 -14.14 -14.17 18.18
N GLY A 211 -13.95 -15.45 17.87
CA GLY A 211 -15.00 -16.42 17.65
C GLY A 211 -15.35 -16.73 16.21
N ALA A 212 -14.79 -16.04 15.22
CA ALA A 212 -15.07 -16.34 13.81
C ALA A 212 -14.64 -17.76 13.42
N ASP A 213 -15.40 -18.39 12.54
CA ASP A 213 -14.96 -19.59 11.83
C ASP A 213 -14.03 -19.19 10.69
N ILE A 214 -12.78 -19.64 10.75
CA ILE A 214 -11.75 -19.35 9.74
C ILE A 214 -11.50 -20.51 8.78
N ASN A 215 -12.29 -21.58 8.87
CA ASN A 215 -12.10 -22.76 8.03
C ASN A 215 -12.33 -22.44 6.54
N GLY A 216 -11.34 -22.73 5.71
CA GLY A 216 -11.29 -22.32 4.31
C GLY A 216 -10.24 -21.24 4.02
N SER A 217 -9.63 -20.65 5.05
CA SER A 217 -8.47 -19.77 4.91
C SER A 217 -7.32 -20.48 4.19
N ARG A 218 -6.52 -19.71 3.43
CA ARG A 218 -5.50 -20.26 2.53
C ARG A 218 -4.12 -19.66 2.80
N TYR A 219 -3.09 -20.46 2.52
CA TYR A 219 -1.68 -20.07 2.46
C TYR A 219 -1.21 -19.34 3.73
N LEU A 220 -1.68 -19.84 4.89
CA LEU A 220 -1.39 -19.25 6.20
C LEU A 220 0.06 -19.52 6.66
N GLU A 221 0.70 -20.59 6.16
CA GLU A 221 2.10 -20.88 6.48
C GLU A 221 3.02 -19.88 5.76
N PRO A 222 3.87 -19.11 6.48
CA PRO A 222 4.83 -18.19 5.88
C PRO A 222 5.85 -18.94 4.98
N ASP A 223 5.93 -18.57 3.71
CA ASP A 223 6.90 -19.11 2.75
C ASP A 223 7.33 -18.05 1.74
N GLY A 224 8.53 -17.51 1.94
CA GLY A 224 9.09 -16.43 1.10
C GLY A 224 9.37 -16.80 -0.35
N ARG A 225 9.07 -18.05 -0.77
CA ARG A 225 9.07 -18.48 -2.18
C ARG A 225 7.77 -18.15 -2.90
N PHE A 226 6.71 -17.83 -2.14
CA PHE A 226 5.37 -17.52 -2.64
C PHE A 226 4.86 -18.52 -3.68
N PRO A 227 4.76 -19.82 -3.33
CA PRO A 227 4.53 -20.91 -4.31
C PRO A 227 3.13 -20.91 -4.90
N ASN A 228 2.17 -20.20 -4.33
CA ASN A 228 0.76 -20.29 -4.71
C ASN A 228 0.34 -19.15 -5.62
N HIS A 229 0.62 -17.92 -5.27
CA HIS A 229 0.41 -16.72 -6.09
C HIS A 229 1.28 -15.58 -5.57
N ILE A 230 1.44 -14.53 -6.37
CA ILE A 230 2.07 -13.29 -5.91
C ILE A 230 1.18 -12.69 -4.81
N PRO A 231 1.71 -12.45 -3.59
CA PRO A 231 0.93 -11.88 -2.48
C PRO A 231 0.70 -10.38 -2.69
N ASN A 232 -0.27 -10.06 -3.53
CA ASN A 232 -0.63 -8.70 -3.90
C ASN A 232 -2.12 -8.61 -4.24
N PRO A 233 -2.93 -7.83 -3.51
CA PRO A 233 -4.35 -7.63 -3.79
C PRO A 233 -4.67 -7.06 -5.20
N GLU A 234 -3.70 -6.44 -5.87
CA GLU A 234 -3.86 -6.02 -7.27
C GLU A 234 -3.67 -7.18 -8.28
N ASN A 235 -3.17 -8.34 -7.85
CA ASN A 235 -2.92 -9.50 -8.70
C ASN A 235 -4.21 -10.30 -8.91
N LYS A 236 -4.57 -10.57 -10.17
CA LYS A 236 -5.81 -11.27 -10.53
C LYS A 236 -5.87 -12.70 -9.98
N GLU A 237 -4.75 -13.44 -9.99
CA GLU A 237 -4.71 -14.80 -9.45
C GLU A 237 -4.86 -14.80 -7.93
N ALA A 238 -4.31 -13.81 -7.25
CA ALA A 238 -4.47 -13.62 -5.82
C ALA A 238 -5.94 -13.32 -5.47
N MET A 239 -6.58 -12.38 -6.15
CA MET A 239 -8.01 -12.09 -5.94
C MET A 239 -8.90 -13.27 -6.28
N LYS A 240 -8.62 -14.00 -7.37
CA LYS A 240 -9.32 -15.25 -7.72
C LYS A 240 -9.18 -16.30 -6.61
N SER A 241 -8.01 -16.43 -6.00
CA SER A 241 -7.77 -17.37 -4.89
C SER A 241 -8.71 -17.10 -3.72
N ILE A 242 -8.82 -15.87 -3.26
CA ILE A 242 -9.72 -15.55 -2.14
C ILE A 242 -11.20 -15.64 -2.52
N SER A 243 -11.60 -15.25 -3.74
CA SER A 243 -12.97 -15.43 -4.24
C SER A 243 -13.37 -16.89 -4.25
N GLU A 244 -12.52 -17.78 -4.77
CA GLU A 244 -12.75 -19.23 -4.72
C GLU A 244 -12.76 -19.79 -3.28
N ALA A 245 -11.98 -19.20 -2.34
CA ALA A 245 -12.01 -19.63 -0.95
C ALA A 245 -13.36 -19.32 -0.30
N VAL A 246 -13.92 -18.14 -0.56
CA VAL A 246 -15.26 -17.74 -0.10
C VAL A 246 -16.31 -18.68 -0.69
N GLU A 247 -16.34 -18.84 -2.02
CA GLU A 247 -17.31 -19.67 -2.70
C GLU A 247 -17.30 -21.13 -2.20
N LYS A 248 -16.11 -21.78 -2.15
CA LYS A 248 -15.97 -23.19 -1.75
C LYS A 248 -16.25 -23.44 -0.28
N SER A 249 -15.97 -22.47 0.59
CA SER A 249 -16.18 -22.60 2.03
C SER A 249 -17.55 -22.14 2.50
N GLY A 250 -18.30 -21.38 1.65
CA GLY A 250 -19.52 -20.69 2.03
C GLY A 250 -19.28 -19.63 3.10
N ALA A 251 -18.16 -18.93 3.04
CA ALA A 251 -17.82 -17.89 4.00
C ALA A 251 -18.67 -16.63 3.79
N ASP A 252 -18.94 -15.92 4.87
CA ASP A 252 -19.64 -14.63 4.84
C ASP A 252 -18.77 -13.50 4.28
N PHE A 253 -17.44 -13.68 4.36
CA PHE A 253 -16.47 -12.66 3.95
C PHE A 253 -15.09 -13.26 3.71
N GLY A 254 -14.36 -12.71 2.75
CA GLY A 254 -12.97 -13.06 2.45
C GLY A 254 -12.04 -11.85 2.58
N VAL A 255 -10.86 -12.07 3.12
CA VAL A 255 -9.80 -11.08 3.29
C VAL A 255 -8.53 -11.55 2.62
N ILE A 256 -7.84 -10.67 1.93
CA ILE A 256 -6.53 -10.92 1.36
C ILE A 256 -5.56 -9.80 1.74
N PHE A 257 -4.33 -10.17 2.08
CA PHE A 257 -3.24 -9.26 2.38
C PHE A 257 -2.10 -9.39 1.36
N ASP A 258 -1.28 -8.36 1.26
CA ASP A 258 0.04 -8.52 0.66
C ASP A 258 1.05 -9.10 1.68
N THR A 259 2.31 -9.24 1.25
CA THR A 259 3.33 -9.98 2.03
C THR A 259 3.48 -9.46 3.46
N ASP A 260 3.52 -8.15 3.65
CA ASP A 260 3.81 -7.44 4.92
C ASP A 260 2.60 -6.70 5.50
N CYS A 261 1.41 -6.93 4.92
CA CYS A 261 0.09 -6.48 5.40
C CYS A 261 -0.12 -4.97 5.51
N ASP A 262 0.64 -4.17 4.75
CA ASP A 262 0.34 -2.76 4.60
C ASP A 262 -0.80 -2.51 3.58
N ARG A 263 -1.15 -3.55 2.77
CA ARG A 263 -2.29 -3.55 1.86
C ARG A 263 -3.25 -4.69 2.11
N ALA A 264 -4.53 -4.42 1.83
CA ALA A 264 -5.57 -5.43 1.88
C ALA A 264 -6.63 -5.21 0.80
N ALA A 265 -7.36 -6.27 0.49
CA ALA A 265 -8.63 -6.24 -0.21
C ALA A 265 -9.56 -7.27 0.41
N CYS A 266 -10.82 -7.27 -0.01
CA CYS A 266 -11.80 -8.20 0.50
C CYS A 266 -12.77 -8.69 -0.59
N VAL A 267 -13.53 -9.71 -0.23
CA VAL A 267 -14.50 -10.39 -1.07
C VAL A 267 -15.77 -10.58 -0.26
N ASP A 268 -16.92 -10.28 -0.84
CA ASP A 268 -18.21 -10.47 -0.21
C ASP A 268 -18.66 -11.96 -0.19
N LYS A 269 -19.77 -12.23 0.48
CA LYS A 269 -20.35 -13.59 0.56
C LYS A 269 -20.77 -14.21 -0.78
N ASN A 270 -20.91 -13.40 -1.83
CA ASN A 270 -21.23 -13.82 -3.18
C ASN A 270 -19.95 -14.01 -4.04
N ALA A 271 -18.78 -14.07 -3.40
CA ALA A 271 -17.48 -14.15 -4.04
C ALA A 271 -17.15 -12.97 -4.97
N GLN A 272 -17.82 -11.81 -4.77
CA GLN A 272 -17.55 -10.60 -5.54
C GLN A 272 -16.46 -9.77 -4.87
N GLU A 273 -15.52 -9.31 -5.68
CA GLU A 273 -14.40 -8.50 -5.20
C GLU A 273 -14.88 -7.13 -4.68
N ILE A 274 -14.46 -6.79 -3.46
CA ILE A 274 -14.47 -5.43 -2.91
C ILE A 274 -13.01 -4.97 -2.89
N ASN A 275 -12.60 -4.45 -4.03
CA ASN A 275 -11.24 -4.04 -4.30
C ASN A 275 -11.23 -2.73 -5.10
N ARG A 276 -10.08 -2.07 -5.22
CA ARG A 276 -9.92 -0.82 -5.97
C ARG A 276 -10.96 0.24 -5.57
N ASN A 277 -11.72 0.82 -6.50
CA ASN A 277 -12.72 1.85 -6.22
C ASN A 277 -13.79 1.41 -5.21
N LYS A 278 -14.21 0.13 -5.20
CA LYS A 278 -15.17 -0.39 -4.21
C LYS A 278 -14.59 -0.39 -2.80
N LEU A 279 -13.32 -0.76 -2.64
CA LEU A 279 -12.63 -0.72 -1.35
C LEU A 279 -12.49 0.72 -0.84
N VAL A 280 -12.11 1.65 -1.74
CA VAL A 280 -12.03 3.07 -1.42
C VAL A 280 -13.39 3.63 -1.02
N ALA A 281 -14.47 3.25 -1.72
CA ALA A 281 -15.83 3.67 -1.38
C ALA A 281 -16.26 3.18 0.01
N LEU A 282 -16.01 1.90 0.31
CA LEU A 282 -16.35 1.30 1.60
C LEU A 282 -15.54 1.93 2.75
N ALA A 283 -14.24 2.14 2.57
CA ALA A 283 -13.40 2.82 3.54
C ALA A 283 -13.82 4.29 3.74
N SER A 284 -14.23 4.97 2.65
CA SER A 284 -14.75 6.34 2.70
C SER A 284 -16.05 6.43 3.48
N TYR A 285 -16.98 5.49 3.27
CA TYR A 285 -18.20 5.39 4.07
C TYR A 285 -17.88 5.30 5.56
N ILE A 286 -16.97 4.39 5.92
CA ILE A 286 -16.57 4.16 7.32
C ILE A 286 -15.92 5.42 7.92
N ALA A 287 -15.00 6.05 7.18
CA ALA A 287 -14.31 7.25 7.65
C ALA A 287 -15.23 8.46 7.82
N LEU A 288 -16.17 8.67 6.89
CA LEU A 288 -17.07 9.82 6.90
C LEU A 288 -18.24 9.68 7.87
N LYS A 289 -18.56 8.46 8.34
CA LYS A 289 -19.62 8.20 9.32
C LYS A 289 -19.46 9.08 10.57
N ASP A 290 -18.25 9.23 11.05
CA ASP A 290 -17.89 10.02 12.24
C ASP A 290 -17.23 11.37 11.87
N ASN A 291 -16.98 11.62 10.58
CA ASN A 291 -16.28 12.80 10.06
C ASN A 291 -17.05 13.47 8.92
N LYS A 292 -18.27 13.94 9.19
CA LYS A 292 -19.13 14.58 8.18
C LYS A 292 -18.42 15.75 7.50
N GLY A 293 -18.48 15.79 6.16
CA GLY A 293 -17.80 16.81 5.36
C GLY A 293 -16.27 16.66 5.29
N GLY A 294 -15.72 15.55 5.82
CA GLY A 294 -14.29 15.26 5.77
C GLY A 294 -13.79 15.06 4.35
N ILE A 295 -12.47 15.24 4.18
CA ILE A 295 -11.79 15.07 2.91
C ILE A 295 -11.24 13.64 2.82
N ILE A 296 -11.58 12.94 1.75
CA ILE A 296 -10.98 11.65 1.41
C ILE A 296 -9.89 11.90 0.37
N VAL A 297 -8.62 11.69 0.76
CA VAL A 297 -7.49 11.84 -0.13
C VAL A 297 -7.22 10.51 -0.83
N THR A 298 -7.25 10.51 -2.17
CA THR A 298 -7.06 9.30 -2.97
C THR A 298 -5.96 9.46 -4.01
N ASP A 299 -5.55 8.35 -4.61
CA ASP A 299 -4.69 8.40 -5.78
C ASP A 299 -5.42 8.94 -7.03
N SER A 300 -4.64 9.23 -8.07
CA SER A 300 -5.10 9.93 -9.29
C SER A 300 -6.00 9.07 -10.20
N VAL A 301 -5.97 7.73 -10.05
CA VAL A 301 -6.67 6.78 -10.94
C VAL A 301 -8.06 6.38 -10.46
N THR A 302 -8.59 7.02 -9.44
CA THR A 302 -9.94 6.77 -8.94
C THR A 302 -11.01 7.21 -9.94
N SER A 303 -12.15 6.47 -9.96
CA SER A 303 -13.26 6.69 -10.89
C SER A 303 -14.03 7.99 -10.61
N ASP A 304 -14.81 8.44 -11.61
CA ASP A 304 -15.75 9.55 -11.40
C ASP A 304 -16.99 9.10 -10.62
N GLY A 305 -17.37 7.81 -10.74
CA GLY A 305 -18.41 7.21 -9.89
C GLY A 305 -18.05 7.28 -8.42
N LEU A 306 -16.79 6.99 -8.08
CA LEU A 306 -16.31 7.13 -6.70
C LEU A 306 -16.35 8.58 -6.22
N ALA A 307 -15.99 9.55 -7.06
CA ALA A 307 -16.05 10.96 -6.69
C ALA A 307 -17.51 11.38 -6.37
N ARG A 308 -18.46 11.00 -7.25
CA ARG A 308 -19.89 11.26 -7.00
C ARG A 308 -20.39 10.62 -5.72
N PHE A 309 -20.02 9.36 -5.47
CA PHE A 309 -20.39 8.64 -4.26
C PHE A 309 -19.88 9.36 -3.00
N ILE A 310 -18.60 9.72 -2.92
CA ILE A 310 -18.04 10.44 -1.78
C ILE A 310 -18.72 11.80 -1.58
N GLU A 311 -18.96 12.56 -2.67
CA GLU A 311 -19.47 13.94 -2.57
C GLU A 311 -21.00 14.01 -2.42
N LYS A 312 -21.75 13.16 -3.14
CA LYS A 312 -23.21 13.23 -3.17
C LYS A 312 -23.88 12.32 -2.17
N ASP A 313 -23.41 11.05 -2.07
CA ASP A 313 -24.05 10.08 -1.19
C ASP A 313 -23.51 10.17 0.24
N LEU A 314 -22.20 10.40 0.41
CA LEU A 314 -21.58 10.47 1.74
C LEU A 314 -21.43 11.91 2.27
N GLY A 315 -21.59 12.93 1.42
CA GLY A 315 -21.45 14.34 1.80
C GLY A 315 -20.02 14.72 2.24
N GLY A 316 -19.02 14.00 1.77
CA GLY A 316 -17.60 14.30 1.95
C GLY A 316 -17.04 15.18 0.83
N VAL A 317 -15.71 15.31 0.82
CA VAL A 317 -14.96 15.98 -0.24
C VAL A 317 -13.97 14.99 -0.81
N HIS A 318 -14.00 14.77 -2.12
CA HIS A 318 -13.04 13.90 -2.80
C HIS A 318 -11.82 14.71 -3.27
N HIS A 319 -10.63 14.33 -2.79
CA HIS A 319 -9.38 14.99 -3.15
C HIS A 319 -8.42 13.98 -3.82
N ARG A 320 -8.38 13.98 -5.16
CA ARG A 320 -7.40 13.19 -5.92
C ARG A 320 -6.03 13.81 -5.85
N PHE A 321 -5.01 12.99 -5.56
CA PHE A 321 -3.62 13.41 -5.50
C PHE A 321 -2.70 12.47 -6.30
N LYS A 322 -1.39 12.67 -6.20
CA LYS A 322 -0.41 11.83 -6.87
C LYS A 322 -0.46 10.40 -6.34
N ARG A 323 -0.36 9.43 -7.23
CA ARG A 323 -0.21 8.02 -6.88
C ARG A 323 1.06 7.77 -6.05
N GLY A 324 0.97 6.82 -5.12
CA GLY A 324 1.99 6.44 -4.15
C GLY A 324 1.49 6.70 -2.73
N TYR A 325 1.45 5.64 -1.89
CA TYR A 325 0.87 5.70 -0.54
C TYR A 325 1.39 6.89 0.28
N LYS A 326 2.70 7.13 0.24
CA LYS A 326 3.30 8.26 0.94
C LYS A 326 2.79 9.61 0.43
N ASN A 327 2.51 9.75 -0.87
CA ASN A 327 2.00 11.00 -1.43
C ASN A 327 0.61 11.32 -0.90
N VAL A 328 -0.31 10.35 -0.90
CA VAL A 328 -1.69 10.57 -0.42
C VAL A 328 -1.72 10.78 1.10
N ILE A 329 -0.87 10.10 1.85
CA ILE A 329 -0.72 10.28 3.30
C ILE A 329 -0.17 11.67 3.62
N ASP A 330 0.93 12.08 3.00
CA ASP A 330 1.54 13.39 3.24
C ASP A 330 0.59 14.53 2.87
N GLU A 331 -0.21 14.36 1.81
CA GLU A 331 -1.22 15.35 1.42
C GLU A 331 -2.35 15.44 2.45
N ALA A 332 -2.82 14.31 2.99
CA ALA A 332 -3.82 14.33 4.06
C ALA A 332 -3.29 15.05 5.32
N ILE A 333 -2.04 14.75 5.71
CA ILE A 333 -1.36 15.42 6.83
C ILE A 333 -1.17 16.91 6.55
N ARG A 334 -0.81 17.29 5.31
CA ARG A 334 -0.65 18.69 4.91
C ARG A 334 -1.97 19.46 5.01
N LEU A 335 -3.06 18.89 4.50
CA LEU A 335 -4.41 19.49 4.60
C LEU A 335 -4.82 19.75 6.05
N GLU A 336 -4.51 18.82 6.95
CA GLU A 336 -4.75 18.98 8.39
C GLU A 336 -3.92 20.09 9.02
N ASN A 337 -2.59 20.05 8.80
CA ASN A 337 -1.66 20.89 9.52
C ASN A 337 -1.57 22.31 8.95
N GLU A 338 -1.65 22.46 7.62
CA GLU A 338 -1.45 23.75 6.95
C GLU A 338 -2.78 24.44 6.62
N GLU A 339 -3.84 23.67 6.32
CA GLU A 339 -5.12 24.23 5.91
C GLU A 339 -6.22 24.06 6.98
N SER A 340 -5.92 23.39 8.10
CA SER A 340 -6.89 23.09 9.18
C SER A 340 -8.14 22.37 8.68
N LYS A 341 -8.01 21.53 7.65
CA LYS A 341 -9.07 20.74 7.05
C LYS A 341 -9.05 19.33 7.62
N ASN A 342 -10.23 18.75 7.89
CA ASN A 342 -10.32 17.38 8.40
C ASN A 342 -10.18 16.37 7.25
N ALA A 343 -9.09 15.61 7.22
CA ALA A 343 -8.82 14.56 6.23
C ALA A 343 -8.74 13.19 6.93
N PRO A 344 -9.87 12.56 7.28
CA PRO A 344 -9.90 11.35 8.10
C PRO A 344 -9.28 10.12 7.44
N LEU A 345 -9.12 10.11 6.12
CA LEU A 345 -8.62 8.96 5.37
C LEU A 345 -7.79 9.40 4.16
N ALA A 346 -6.61 8.78 4.03
CA ALA A 346 -5.82 8.71 2.81
C ALA A 346 -5.82 7.26 2.32
N ILE A 347 -6.20 7.01 1.06
CA ILE A 347 -6.36 5.65 0.55
C ILE A 347 -6.07 5.58 -0.95
N GLU A 348 -5.44 4.48 -1.39
CA GLU A 348 -5.20 4.20 -2.80
C GLU A 348 -6.03 3.03 -3.31
N THR A 349 -6.25 3.01 -4.62
CA THR A 349 -6.85 1.88 -5.33
C THR A 349 -6.04 0.58 -5.24
N SER A 350 -4.79 0.65 -4.81
CA SER A 350 -3.90 -0.49 -4.58
C SER A 350 -4.13 -1.23 -3.25
N GLY A 351 -5.01 -0.68 -2.36
CA GLY A 351 -5.32 -1.25 -1.06
C GLY A 351 -4.51 -0.68 0.12
N HIS A 352 -3.62 0.28 -0.13
CA HIS A 352 -2.99 1.09 0.91
C HIS A 352 -4.02 2.02 1.55
N ALA A 353 -4.13 2.03 2.88
CA ALA A 353 -5.10 2.86 3.59
C ALA A 353 -4.57 3.36 4.93
N ALA A 354 -4.63 4.66 5.12
CA ALA A 354 -4.13 5.35 6.29
C ALA A 354 -5.23 6.22 6.93
N PHE A 355 -5.75 5.78 8.08
CA PHE A 355 -6.72 6.53 8.85
C PHE A 355 -6.04 7.52 9.79
N LYS A 356 -6.55 8.74 9.88
CA LYS A 356 -6.09 9.76 10.83
C LYS A 356 -6.04 9.24 12.26
N GLU A 357 -7.08 8.54 12.68
CA GLU A 357 -7.20 7.97 14.03
C GLU A 357 -6.18 6.85 14.31
N ASN A 358 -5.56 6.27 13.27
CA ASN A 358 -4.45 5.32 13.33
C ASN A 358 -3.12 5.98 12.93
N TYR A 359 -2.89 7.22 13.36
CA TYR A 359 -1.65 7.97 13.13
C TYR A 359 -1.28 8.20 11.64
N TYR A 360 -2.23 8.12 10.72
CA TYR A 360 -1.98 8.06 9.28
C TYR A 360 -1.02 6.93 8.89
N LEU A 361 -1.03 5.86 9.68
CA LEU A 361 -0.30 4.64 9.36
C LEU A 361 -0.96 3.92 8.20
N ASP A 362 -0.15 3.54 7.22
CA ASP A 362 -0.56 2.64 6.14
C ASP A 362 -0.72 1.22 6.71
N ASP A 363 -1.97 0.76 6.85
CA ASP A 363 -2.32 -0.41 7.64
C ASP A 363 -3.51 -1.18 7.08
N GLY A 364 -3.21 -2.21 6.28
CA GLY A 364 -4.23 -3.08 5.69
C GLY A 364 -5.03 -3.86 6.73
N ALA A 365 -4.42 -4.27 7.84
CA ALA A 365 -5.13 -5.00 8.88
C ALA A 365 -6.06 -4.08 9.70
N TYR A 366 -5.68 -2.83 9.89
CA TYR A 366 -6.57 -1.83 10.49
C TYR A 366 -7.78 -1.54 9.58
N LEU A 367 -7.55 -1.35 8.28
CA LEU A 367 -8.61 -1.17 7.30
C LEU A 367 -9.62 -2.32 7.37
N ILE A 368 -9.14 -3.56 7.30
CA ILE A 368 -10.00 -4.75 7.39
C ILE A 368 -10.72 -4.82 8.74
N THR A 369 -10.05 -4.44 9.82
CA THR A 369 -10.69 -4.40 11.15
C THR A 369 -11.86 -3.43 11.19
N LYS A 370 -11.74 -2.25 10.59
CA LYS A 370 -12.85 -1.29 10.46
C LYS A 370 -14.00 -1.88 9.62
N ILE A 371 -13.69 -2.57 8.53
CA ILE A 371 -14.70 -3.22 7.68
C ILE A 371 -15.42 -4.35 8.43
N ILE A 372 -14.69 -5.20 9.17
CA ILE A 372 -15.26 -6.31 9.94
C ILE A 372 -16.19 -5.81 11.05
N ILE A 373 -15.89 -4.67 11.67
CA ILE A 373 -16.79 -4.05 12.65
C ILE A 373 -18.14 -3.72 12.01
N GLU A 374 -18.16 -3.13 10.84
CA GLU A 374 -19.40 -2.82 10.12
C GLU A 374 -20.09 -4.10 9.60
N LEU A 375 -19.33 -5.05 9.07
CA LEU A 375 -19.86 -6.37 8.67
C LEU A 375 -20.59 -7.06 9.82
N ALA A 376 -20.00 -7.11 11.01
CA ALA A 376 -20.60 -7.76 12.17
C ALA A 376 -21.87 -7.04 12.66
N LYS A 377 -21.91 -5.71 12.56
CA LYS A 377 -23.13 -4.93 12.87
C LYS A 377 -24.24 -5.21 11.88
N LEU A 378 -23.93 -5.17 10.58
CA LEU A 378 -24.90 -5.42 9.51
C LEU A 378 -25.43 -6.85 9.53
N ASN A 379 -24.59 -7.84 9.82
CA ASN A 379 -25.00 -9.23 9.92
C ASN A 379 -26.10 -9.42 10.97
N LYS A 380 -26.02 -8.74 12.12
CA LYS A 380 -27.08 -8.74 13.16
C LYS A 380 -28.40 -8.13 12.66
N GLU A 381 -28.32 -7.21 11.72
CA GLU A 381 -29.49 -6.59 11.09
C GLU A 381 -29.99 -7.37 9.86
N GLY A 382 -29.36 -8.49 9.52
CA GLY A 382 -29.67 -9.26 8.31
C GLY A 382 -29.30 -8.55 6.99
N LYS A 383 -28.42 -7.56 7.06
CA LYS A 383 -27.91 -6.80 5.91
C LYS A 383 -26.53 -7.27 5.49
N SER A 384 -26.17 -6.99 4.26
CA SER A 384 -24.86 -7.29 3.70
C SER A 384 -23.96 -6.05 3.67
N ILE A 385 -22.62 -6.28 3.61
CA ILE A 385 -21.64 -5.18 3.59
C ILE A 385 -21.73 -4.34 2.31
N GLU A 386 -22.13 -4.94 1.20
CA GLU A 386 -22.28 -4.30 -0.11
C GLU A 386 -23.39 -3.23 -0.09
N SER A 387 -24.37 -3.36 0.83
CA SER A 387 -25.41 -2.36 0.98
C SER A 387 -24.89 -0.97 1.36
N LEU A 388 -23.68 -0.89 1.91
CA LEU A 388 -23.03 0.38 2.23
C LEU A 388 -22.51 1.13 1.00
N ILE A 389 -22.34 0.44 -0.11
CA ILE A 389 -21.82 0.99 -1.37
C ILE A 389 -22.74 0.70 -2.56
N GLU A 390 -24.01 0.42 -2.33
CA GLU A 390 -24.98 0.05 -3.39
C GLU A 390 -25.19 1.16 -4.42
N ASN A 391 -25.02 2.43 -4.03
CA ASN A 391 -25.13 3.60 -4.91
C ASN A 391 -23.81 3.91 -5.66
N LEU A 392 -22.75 3.13 -5.47
CA LEU A 392 -21.50 3.35 -6.18
C LEU A 392 -21.65 3.00 -7.65
N GLU A 393 -21.60 3.99 -8.50
CA GLU A 393 -21.54 3.78 -9.95
C GLU A 393 -20.17 3.24 -10.36
N THR A 394 -20.18 2.09 -11.05
CA THR A 394 -18.96 1.48 -11.58
C THR A 394 -18.87 1.70 -13.09
N PRO A 395 -17.66 1.96 -13.65
CA PRO A 395 -17.50 2.08 -15.09
C PRO A 395 -17.92 0.78 -15.80
N VAL A 396 -18.41 0.90 -17.03
CA VAL A 396 -18.75 -0.24 -17.90
C VAL A 396 -17.48 -0.88 -18.44
N GLU A 397 -16.48 -0.05 -18.77
CA GLU A 397 -15.20 -0.47 -19.30
C GLU A 397 -14.05 0.26 -18.60
N GLU A 398 -12.94 -0.47 -18.37
CA GLU A 398 -11.67 0.10 -17.89
C GLU A 398 -10.49 -0.50 -18.64
N LYS A 399 -9.43 0.29 -18.86
CA LYS A 399 -8.17 -0.19 -19.45
C LYS A 399 -6.97 0.62 -18.96
N GLU A 400 -5.89 -0.08 -18.64
CA GLU A 400 -4.57 0.51 -18.43
C GLU A 400 -3.64 0.08 -19.57
N VAL A 401 -2.93 1.04 -20.19
CA VAL A 401 -1.93 0.79 -21.22
C VAL A 401 -0.61 1.43 -20.80
N ARG A 402 0.49 0.69 -20.95
CA ARG A 402 1.84 1.12 -20.59
C ARG A 402 2.73 1.23 -21.82
N PHE A 403 3.38 2.37 -22.00
CA PHE A 403 4.26 2.70 -23.12
C PHE A 403 5.68 2.86 -22.63
N THR A 404 6.58 1.93 -23.00
CA THR A 404 7.99 2.03 -22.64
C THR A 404 8.65 3.16 -23.42
N ILE A 405 9.39 4.02 -22.70
CA ILE A 405 10.18 5.11 -23.30
C ILE A 405 11.58 4.57 -23.59
N LYS A 406 11.95 4.48 -24.87
CA LYS A 406 13.23 3.97 -25.36
C LYS A 406 14.25 5.11 -25.52
N LEU A 407 14.55 5.81 -24.41
CA LEU A 407 15.45 6.96 -24.42
C LEU A 407 16.11 7.13 -23.05
N ASP A 408 17.43 7.39 -23.03
CA ASP A 408 18.11 7.94 -21.87
C ASP A 408 17.59 9.35 -21.59
N GLY A 409 17.33 9.71 -20.32
CA GLY A 409 16.67 10.98 -19.99
C GLY A 409 15.15 10.96 -20.24
N PHE A 410 14.54 9.81 -20.16
CA PHE A 410 13.13 9.52 -20.45
C PHE A 410 12.13 10.49 -19.78
N ARG A 411 12.51 11.12 -18.64
CA ARG A 411 11.56 11.92 -17.86
C ARG A 411 11.12 13.18 -18.58
N ASP A 412 12.07 13.95 -19.13
CA ASP A 412 11.76 15.19 -19.85
C ASP A 412 10.97 14.90 -21.14
N TYR A 413 11.34 13.83 -21.84
CA TYR A 413 10.61 13.37 -23.00
C TYR A 413 9.17 12.97 -22.65
N GLY A 414 8.96 12.16 -21.60
CA GLY A 414 7.63 11.77 -21.17
C GLY A 414 6.78 12.96 -20.73
N LEU A 415 7.35 13.93 -20.03
CA LEU A 415 6.67 15.17 -19.64
C LEU A 415 6.27 16.01 -20.85
N SER A 416 7.12 16.09 -21.89
CA SER A 416 6.78 16.80 -23.14
C SER A 416 5.60 16.15 -23.86
N VAL A 417 5.52 14.81 -23.88
CA VAL A 417 4.38 14.06 -24.46
C VAL A 417 3.09 14.38 -23.71
N ILE A 418 3.14 14.41 -22.36
CA ILE A 418 1.99 14.75 -21.53
C ILE A 418 1.51 16.19 -21.79
N ASP A 419 2.42 17.14 -21.90
CA ASP A 419 2.10 18.54 -22.17
C ASP A 419 1.47 18.72 -23.58
N ASP A 420 1.99 18.02 -24.59
CA ASP A 420 1.41 18.03 -25.93
C ASP A 420 0.01 17.37 -25.97
N PHE A 421 -0.20 16.30 -25.19
CA PHE A 421 -1.52 15.67 -25.06
C PHE A 421 -2.52 16.63 -24.41
N LYS A 422 -2.09 17.33 -23.38
CA LYS A 422 -2.91 18.38 -22.73
C LYS A 422 -3.35 19.45 -23.74
N LYS A 423 -2.39 20.01 -24.49
CA LYS A 423 -2.68 21.04 -25.53
C LYS A 423 -3.65 20.54 -26.60
N LEU A 424 -3.50 19.29 -27.04
CA LEU A 424 -4.44 18.68 -27.98
C LEU A 424 -5.85 18.62 -27.38
N CYS A 425 -5.99 18.14 -26.15
CA CYS A 425 -7.28 18.01 -25.50
C CYS A 425 -7.95 19.35 -25.22
N GLU A 426 -7.19 20.39 -24.84
CA GLU A 426 -7.69 21.76 -24.66
C GLU A 426 -8.28 22.38 -25.93
N ASN A 427 -7.86 21.91 -27.11
CA ASN A 427 -8.31 22.39 -28.42
C ASN A 427 -9.24 21.39 -29.15
N THR A 428 -9.77 20.39 -28.46
CA THR A 428 -10.67 19.39 -29.04
C THR A 428 -12.06 19.50 -28.45
N ASP A 429 -13.05 19.78 -29.30
CA ASP A 429 -14.45 19.84 -28.88
C ASP A 429 -14.90 18.51 -28.28
N GLY A 430 -15.60 18.58 -27.14
CA GLY A 430 -16.11 17.41 -26.44
C GLY A 430 -15.11 16.77 -25.47
N ILE A 431 -13.91 17.33 -25.33
CA ILE A 431 -12.92 16.94 -24.32
C ILE A 431 -12.70 18.10 -23.35
N THR A 432 -12.63 17.79 -22.06
CA THR A 432 -12.39 18.79 -21.00
C THR A 432 -11.22 18.34 -20.13
N VAL A 433 -10.20 19.17 -20.02
CA VAL A 433 -9.08 18.92 -19.09
C VAL A 433 -9.57 19.10 -17.65
N ALA A 434 -9.29 18.17 -16.77
CA ALA A 434 -9.64 18.29 -15.35
C ALA A 434 -8.99 19.54 -14.75
N PRO A 435 -9.72 20.31 -13.90
CA PRO A 435 -9.24 21.59 -13.38
C PRO A 435 -8.03 21.43 -12.46
N ILE A 436 -7.86 20.29 -11.82
CA ILE A 436 -6.74 19.97 -10.94
C ILE A 436 -6.08 18.69 -11.42
N ASN A 437 -4.79 18.78 -11.72
CA ASN A 437 -3.93 17.67 -12.13
C ASN A 437 -2.63 17.73 -11.31
N HIS A 438 -2.54 16.90 -10.28
CA HIS A 438 -1.32 16.79 -9.47
C HIS A 438 -0.29 15.83 -10.10
N GLU A 439 -0.74 14.97 -11.02
CA GLU A 439 0.05 13.95 -11.70
C GLU A 439 -0.42 13.80 -13.14
N GLY A 440 0.46 14.05 -14.10
CA GLY A 440 0.11 13.93 -15.52
C GLY A 440 -1.04 14.84 -15.96
N VAL A 441 -1.89 14.36 -16.86
CA VAL A 441 -3.08 15.07 -17.35
C VAL A 441 -4.29 14.13 -17.38
N ARG A 442 -5.33 14.48 -16.66
CA ARG A 442 -6.65 13.84 -16.69
C ARG A 442 -7.58 14.66 -17.58
N VAL A 443 -8.29 13.99 -18.45
CA VAL A 443 -9.24 14.58 -19.39
C VAL A 443 -10.55 13.80 -19.37
N ASN A 444 -11.69 14.50 -19.50
CA ASN A 444 -13.02 13.92 -19.58
C ASN A 444 -13.53 14.01 -21.01
N PHE A 445 -14.15 12.94 -21.49
CA PHE A 445 -14.76 12.81 -22.80
C PHE A 445 -16.28 12.83 -22.68
N ASN A 446 -16.94 13.61 -23.54
CA ASN A 446 -18.40 13.63 -23.59
C ASN A 446 -18.96 12.30 -24.17
N GLU A 447 -20.28 12.17 -24.15
CA GLU A 447 -20.99 10.98 -24.64
C GLU A 447 -20.63 10.55 -26.06
N SER A 448 -20.40 11.50 -26.97
CA SER A 448 -20.09 11.20 -28.39
C SER A 448 -18.70 10.63 -28.56
N LEU A 449 -17.78 10.97 -27.68
CA LEU A 449 -16.37 10.58 -27.72
C LEU A 449 -16.00 9.41 -26.80
N GLY A 450 -16.98 8.86 -26.05
CA GLY A 450 -16.74 7.65 -25.23
C GLY A 450 -17.30 7.72 -23.81
N ASP A 451 -17.82 8.86 -23.34
CA ASP A 451 -18.45 9.03 -22.01
C ASP A 451 -17.57 8.49 -20.87
N GLY A 452 -16.43 9.13 -20.66
CA GLY A 452 -15.50 8.65 -19.67
C GLY A 452 -14.30 9.57 -19.48
N TRP A 453 -13.20 9.04 -19.01
CA TRP A 453 -11.98 9.80 -18.80
C TRP A 453 -10.71 9.05 -19.20
N GLN A 454 -9.66 9.81 -19.46
CA GLN A 454 -8.28 9.31 -19.59
C GLN A 454 -7.34 10.07 -18.67
N LEU A 455 -6.36 9.37 -18.11
CA LEU A 455 -5.22 9.96 -17.40
C LEU A 455 -3.93 9.47 -18.02
N LEU A 456 -3.17 10.38 -18.64
CA LEU A 456 -1.82 10.12 -19.11
C LEU A 456 -0.81 10.64 -18.09
N ARG A 457 0.05 9.76 -17.55
CA ARG A 457 1.03 10.10 -16.53
C ARG A 457 2.36 9.36 -16.71
N MET A 458 3.41 9.87 -16.06
CA MET A 458 4.64 9.11 -15.89
C MET A 458 4.47 7.98 -14.88
N SER A 459 5.17 6.87 -15.09
CA SER A 459 5.35 5.88 -14.02
C SER A 459 6.21 6.48 -12.90
N VAL A 460 5.93 6.06 -11.65
CA VAL A 460 6.71 6.52 -10.48
C VAL A 460 8.13 5.94 -10.50
N HIS A 461 8.30 4.71 -10.97
CA HIS A 461 9.53 3.94 -10.82
C HIS A 461 10.21 3.53 -12.13
N GLU A 462 9.48 3.50 -13.24
CA GLU A 462 9.94 2.92 -14.51
C GLU A 462 9.94 3.96 -15.63
N PRO A 463 10.75 3.79 -16.71
CA PRO A 463 10.75 4.67 -17.88
C PRO A 463 9.50 4.42 -18.76
N LEU A 464 8.33 4.69 -18.18
CA LEU A 464 7.04 4.43 -18.83
C LEU A 464 6.13 5.67 -18.77
N LEU A 465 5.34 5.84 -19.82
CA LEU A 465 4.05 6.52 -19.75
C LEU A 465 2.95 5.49 -19.47
N VAL A 466 2.02 5.84 -18.63
CA VAL A 466 0.85 5.02 -18.29
C VAL A 466 -0.41 5.79 -18.67
N LEU A 467 -1.27 5.17 -19.45
CA LEU A 467 -2.60 5.67 -19.79
C LEU A 467 -3.63 4.82 -19.06
N ASN A 468 -4.39 5.45 -18.19
CA ASN A 468 -5.58 4.86 -17.58
C ASN A 468 -6.82 5.40 -18.28
N CYS A 469 -7.79 4.53 -18.59
CA CYS A 469 -9.06 4.88 -19.21
C CYS A 469 -10.21 4.21 -18.50
N GLU A 470 -11.32 4.92 -18.34
CA GLU A 470 -12.62 4.35 -17.94
C GLU A 470 -13.74 4.96 -18.81
N SER A 471 -14.77 4.17 -19.09
CA SER A 471 -15.97 4.61 -19.79
C SER A 471 -17.23 4.08 -19.10
N ASN A 472 -18.30 4.90 -19.12
CA ASN A 472 -19.64 4.54 -18.66
C ASN A 472 -20.47 3.85 -19.76
N LYS A 473 -19.89 3.60 -20.95
CA LYS A 473 -20.57 3.01 -22.10
C LYS A 473 -19.74 1.88 -22.73
N GLU A 474 -20.43 0.91 -23.32
CA GLU A 474 -19.81 -0.12 -24.16
C GLU A 474 -19.11 0.52 -25.36
N SER A 475 -17.92 0.00 -25.72
CA SER A 475 -17.04 0.52 -26.76
C SER A 475 -16.55 1.96 -26.55
N GLY A 476 -16.78 2.54 -25.36
CA GLY A 476 -16.31 3.89 -25.04
C GLY A 476 -14.82 3.97 -24.88
N VAL A 477 -14.20 2.97 -24.22
CA VAL A 477 -12.75 2.87 -24.09
C VAL A 477 -12.09 2.74 -25.47
N GLU A 478 -12.66 1.97 -26.40
CA GLU A 478 -12.13 1.82 -27.76
C GLU A 478 -12.11 3.16 -28.50
N LYS A 479 -13.20 3.95 -28.41
CA LYS A 479 -13.26 5.30 -29.04
C LYS A 479 -12.19 6.23 -28.47
N MET A 480 -12.05 6.29 -27.15
CA MET A 480 -11.05 7.11 -26.48
C MET A 480 -9.62 6.66 -26.82
N LEU A 481 -9.38 5.34 -26.90
CA LEU A 481 -8.07 4.81 -27.32
C LEU A 481 -7.75 5.10 -28.77
N SER A 482 -8.76 5.11 -29.67
CA SER A 482 -8.57 5.50 -31.06
C SER A 482 -8.16 6.96 -31.20
N PHE A 483 -8.76 7.86 -30.42
CA PHE A 483 -8.34 9.26 -30.32
C PHE A 483 -6.88 9.37 -29.83
N PHE A 484 -6.56 8.68 -28.74
CA PHE A 484 -5.22 8.69 -28.18
C PHE A 484 -4.18 8.08 -29.11
N LYS A 485 -4.53 7.02 -29.84
CA LYS A 485 -3.64 6.36 -30.81
C LYS A 485 -3.20 7.32 -31.91
N ALA A 486 -4.12 8.09 -32.49
CA ALA A 486 -3.81 9.10 -33.50
C ALA A 486 -2.85 10.19 -32.99
N PHE A 487 -2.91 10.50 -31.68
CA PHE A 487 -1.96 11.41 -31.04
C PHE A 487 -0.58 10.80 -30.84
N ILE A 488 -0.52 9.56 -30.29
CA ILE A 488 0.72 8.97 -29.79
C ILE A 488 1.62 8.38 -30.89
N GLU A 489 1.06 8.04 -32.06
CA GLU A 489 1.78 7.42 -33.19
C GLU A 489 2.96 8.25 -33.71
N LYS A 490 2.97 9.56 -33.53
CA LYS A 490 4.06 10.45 -33.92
C LYS A 490 5.33 10.36 -33.04
N TYR A 491 5.25 9.66 -31.87
CA TYR A 491 6.34 9.60 -30.89
C TYR A 491 7.16 8.32 -31.05
N GLU A 492 8.16 8.34 -31.93
CA GLU A 492 8.99 7.17 -32.28
C GLU A 492 9.78 6.54 -31.13
N LYS A 493 9.97 7.25 -30.00
CA LYS A 493 10.68 6.72 -28.83
C LYS A 493 9.77 5.99 -27.85
N LEU A 494 8.48 5.89 -28.14
CA LEU A 494 7.53 5.12 -27.34
C LEU A 494 7.25 3.76 -27.98
N ASP A 495 7.16 2.74 -27.14
CA ASP A 495 6.67 1.43 -27.57
C ASP A 495 5.14 1.42 -27.47
N ILE A 496 4.48 1.59 -28.61
CA ILE A 496 3.01 1.63 -28.72
C ILE A 496 2.38 0.29 -29.13
N SER A 497 3.16 -0.80 -29.16
CA SER A 497 2.69 -2.13 -29.61
C SER A 497 1.46 -2.64 -28.87
N LYS A 498 1.23 -2.17 -27.63
CA LYS A 498 0.08 -2.53 -26.78
C LYS A 498 -1.22 -1.79 -27.11
N LEU A 499 -1.21 -0.85 -28.05
CA LEU A 499 -2.43 -0.20 -28.59
C LEU A 499 -3.06 -0.92 -29.78
N ASN A 500 -2.40 -1.93 -30.32
CA ASN A 500 -2.86 -2.72 -31.46
C ASN A 500 -3.65 -3.93 -31.02
#